data_700dc5ae7db25f3b6dd55d5fc3232107
#
_entry.id   700dc5ae7db25f3b6dd55d5fc3232107
#
_cell.length_a   1.000
_cell.length_b   1.000
_cell.length_c   1.000
_cell.angle_alpha   90.00
_cell.angle_beta   90.00
_cell.angle_gamma   90.00
#
_symmetry.space_group_name_H-M   'P 1'
#
loop_
_entity.id
_entity.type
_entity.pdbx_description
1 polymer ?
#
loop_
_entity_poly.entity_id
_entity_poly.type
_entity_poly.pdbx_seq_one_letter_code
_entity_poly.pdbx_strand_id
1 'polypeptide(L)'
;MAKLEHPFSESRISTSRRALLRGMTIAPVAASLITSPWAKALASLHQRYEDERATLARTKEGRSISRFRYHNAERRWMLTDIVAFRESRFTNPALHFAGFVCQQALCAYLLDVGFADEWNARHIKQDIAKALAYANACGFGHDCPDMARLASVLSPYWKWGYHYDDWEEDRPQTGGFTPATIKPPVRALLDRVHDVTGHPRPKGCRRRPEEARS
;
A
#
# COMPACT_ATOMS: atom_id res chain seq x y z
N MET A 1 89.79 0.98 13.56
CA MET A 1 88.45 0.37 13.48
C MET A 1 87.42 1.45 13.78
N ALA A 2 86.83 2.05 12.76
CA ALA A 2 85.90 3.15 12.91
C ALA A 2 84.55 2.67 12.32
N LYS A 3 83.52 2.73 13.14
CA LYS A 3 82.18 2.33 12.86
C LYS A 3 81.38 3.55 12.33
N LEU A 4 80.99 3.51 11.09
CA LEU A 4 80.14 4.52 10.46
C LEU A 4 78.67 4.24 10.81
N GLU A 5 78.01 5.17 11.45
CA GLU A 5 76.56 5.21 11.69
C GLU A 5 75.90 6.13 10.68
N HIS A 6 74.97 5.60 9.93
CA HIS A 6 74.06 6.37 9.06
C HIS A 6 72.73 6.58 9.78
N PRO A 7 72.21 7.78 9.89
CA PRO A 7 70.84 8.02 10.26
C PRO A 7 70.03 8.29 8.99
N PHE A 8 69.16 7.37 8.56
CA PHE A 8 68.04 7.67 7.65
C PHE A 8 66.79 7.81 8.47
N SER A 9 66.36 9.03 8.71
CA SER A 9 65.06 9.36 9.26
C SER A 9 64.04 9.55 8.12
N GLU A 10 63.28 8.53 7.80
CA GLU A 10 62.10 8.68 6.95
C GLU A 10 60.92 9.12 7.82
N SER A 11 60.57 10.39 7.78
CA SER A 11 59.33 10.88 8.31
C SER A 11 58.16 10.45 7.41
N ARG A 12 57.48 9.39 7.81
CA ARG A 12 56.21 9.00 7.19
C ARG A 12 55.15 10.02 7.63
N ILE A 13 54.75 10.89 6.72
CA ILE A 13 53.55 11.74 6.88
C ILE A 13 52.34 10.81 6.72
N SER A 14 51.85 10.34 7.86
CA SER A 14 50.57 9.64 7.97
C SER A 14 49.45 10.66 7.83
N THR A 15 49.01 10.91 6.62
CA THR A 15 47.80 11.68 6.36
C THR A 15 46.59 10.82 6.79
N SER A 16 46.13 11.11 8.01
CA SER A 16 44.98 10.44 8.58
C SER A 16 43.75 10.63 7.70
N ARG A 17 43.15 9.54 7.23
CA ARG A 17 41.88 9.54 6.50
C ARG A 17 40.75 10.30 7.21
N ARG A 18 40.90 10.54 8.51
CA ARG A 18 39.96 11.38 9.32
C ARG A 18 40.11 12.87 9.06
N ALA A 19 41.26 13.35 8.59
CA ALA A 19 41.46 14.77 8.25
C ALA A 19 40.78 15.14 6.93
N LEU A 20 40.69 14.20 5.98
CA LEU A 20 40.04 14.40 4.68
C LEU A 20 38.49 14.50 4.79
N LEU A 21 37.90 13.91 5.82
CA LEU A 21 36.45 13.95 6.03
C LEU A 21 35.94 15.21 6.74
N ARG A 22 36.82 16.01 7.32
CA ARG A 22 36.47 17.28 8.02
C ARG A 22 36.43 18.50 7.08
N GLY A 23 36.88 18.36 5.85
CA GLY A 23 36.90 19.45 4.86
C GLY A 23 35.71 19.48 3.90
N MET A 24 34.83 18.51 3.95
CA MET A 24 33.57 18.57 3.23
C MET A 24 32.57 19.41 4.02
N THR A 25 32.60 20.71 3.82
CA THR A 25 31.47 21.59 4.06
C THR A 25 30.34 21.06 3.23
N ILE A 26 29.38 20.37 3.86
CA ILE A 26 28.10 20.03 3.25
C ILE A 26 27.43 21.37 2.96
N ALA A 27 27.62 21.90 1.76
CA ALA A 27 26.73 22.91 1.24
C ALA A 27 25.32 22.39 1.42
N PRO A 28 24.38 23.16 2.00
CA PRO A 28 22.99 22.74 2.02
C PRO A 28 22.60 22.58 0.55
N VAL A 29 22.49 21.32 0.10
CA VAL A 29 21.81 21.01 -1.16
C VAL A 29 20.44 21.59 -0.92
N ALA A 30 20.16 22.74 -1.52
CA ALA A 30 18.81 23.27 -1.61
C ALA A 30 18.02 22.14 -2.22
N ALA A 31 17.26 21.42 -1.38
CA ALA A 31 16.38 20.37 -1.80
C ALA A 31 15.41 21.08 -2.75
N SER A 32 15.68 20.98 -4.03
CA SER A 32 14.72 21.35 -5.05
C SER A 32 13.49 20.59 -4.66
N LEU A 33 12.47 21.31 -4.19
CA LEU A 33 11.14 20.78 -3.95
C LEU A 33 10.64 20.31 -5.32
N ILE A 34 11.06 19.11 -5.71
CA ILE A 34 10.45 18.38 -6.80
C ILE A 34 9.04 18.14 -6.27
N THR A 35 8.14 19.06 -6.60
CA THR A 35 6.73 18.88 -6.29
C THR A 35 6.32 17.58 -6.94
N SER A 36 6.02 16.58 -6.12
CA SER A 36 5.52 15.29 -6.59
C SER A 36 4.46 15.56 -7.67
N PRO A 37 4.46 14.82 -8.79
CA PRO A 37 3.43 14.96 -9.83
C PRO A 37 2.01 14.84 -9.24
N TRP A 38 1.90 14.25 -8.06
CA TRP A 38 0.64 14.05 -7.32
C TRP A 38 0.32 15.16 -6.31
N ALA A 39 1.22 16.14 -6.11
CA ALA A 39 1.10 17.14 -5.04
C ALA A 39 -0.24 17.89 -5.08
N LYS A 40 -0.69 18.31 -6.28
CA LYS A 40 -1.96 19.01 -6.44
C LYS A 40 -3.16 18.12 -6.11
N ALA A 41 -3.18 16.89 -6.61
CA ALA A 41 -4.26 15.94 -6.36
C ALA A 41 -4.34 15.55 -4.87
N LEU A 42 -3.19 15.32 -4.23
CA LEU A 42 -3.12 15.04 -2.79
C LEU A 42 -3.56 16.23 -1.94
N ALA A 43 -3.15 17.46 -2.29
CA ALA A 43 -3.59 18.65 -1.55
C ALA A 43 -5.12 18.81 -1.59
N SER A 44 -5.75 18.54 -2.72
CA SER A 44 -7.21 18.56 -2.86
C SER A 44 -7.88 17.48 -1.99
N LEU A 45 -7.31 16.27 -1.91
CA LEU A 45 -7.85 15.21 -1.06
C LEU A 45 -7.66 15.51 0.42
N HIS A 46 -6.48 16.00 0.84
CA HIS A 46 -6.24 16.42 2.23
C HIS A 46 -7.24 17.50 2.67
N GLN A 47 -7.51 18.47 1.81
CA GLN A 47 -8.54 19.48 2.09
C GLN A 47 -9.94 18.86 2.17
N ARG A 48 -10.30 17.99 1.22
CA ARG A 48 -11.62 17.36 1.16
C ARG A 48 -11.93 16.49 2.39
N TYR A 49 -10.92 15.77 2.88
CA TYR A 49 -11.08 14.83 3.99
C TYR A 49 -10.59 15.38 5.34
N GLU A 50 -10.15 16.65 5.35
CA GLU A 50 -9.57 17.30 6.54
C GLU A 50 -8.40 16.50 7.15
N ASP A 51 -7.61 15.87 6.28
CA ASP A 51 -6.48 15.05 6.69
C ASP A 51 -5.20 15.86 6.85
N GLU A 52 -4.34 15.44 7.77
CA GLU A 52 -2.97 15.93 7.85
C GLU A 52 -2.20 15.60 6.56
N ARG A 53 -1.36 16.54 6.12
CA ARG A 53 -0.56 16.33 4.91
C ARG A 53 0.39 15.16 5.08
N ALA A 54 0.31 14.20 4.16
CA ALA A 54 1.23 13.08 4.13
C ALA A 54 2.59 13.51 3.57
N THR A 55 3.65 13.12 4.27
CA THR A 55 5.02 13.17 3.72
C THR A 55 5.32 11.84 3.08
N LEU A 56 5.49 11.84 1.75
CA LEU A 56 5.76 10.60 1.01
C LEU A 56 7.26 10.30 1.04
N ALA A 57 7.62 9.18 1.64
CA ALA A 57 9.00 8.69 1.69
C ALA A 57 9.03 7.17 1.45
N ARG A 58 9.58 6.76 0.31
CA ARG A 58 9.78 5.34 0.02
C ARG A 58 10.91 4.78 0.89
N THR A 59 10.58 3.83 1.76
CA THR A 59 11.54 3.16 2.64
C THR A 59 11.56 1.66 2.39
N LYS A 60 12.65 0.99 2.75
CA LYS A 60 12.75 -0.48 2.69
C LYS A 60 11.72 -1.14 3.61
N GLU A 61 11.48 -0.56 4.76
CA GLU A 61 10.50 -1.03 5.73
C GLU A 61 9.08 -0.88 5.18
N GLY A 62 8.69 0.31 4.69
CA GLY A 62 7.39 0.55 4.06
C GLY A 62 7.12 -0.43 2.91
N ARG A 63 8.14 -0.72 2.08
CA ARG A 63 8.01 -1.72 1.01
C ARG A 63 7.85 -3.16 1.55
N SER A 64 8.48 -3.49 2.67
CA SER A 64 8.32 -4.79 3.32
C SER A 64 6.90 -4.97 3.88
N ILE A 65 6.39 -3.95 4.57
CA ILE A 65 5.01 -3.93 5.11
C ILE A 65 4.00 -3.97 3.95
N SER A 66 4.24 -3.21 2.88
CA SER A 66 3.43 -3.22 1.66
C SER A 66 3.28 -4.64 1.10
N ARG A 67 4.40 -5.34 0.91
CA ARG A 67 4.39 -6.74 0.44
C ARG A 67 3.62 -7.65 1.37
N PHE A 68 3.80 -7.51 2.67
CA PHE A 68 3.09 -8.31 3.68
C PHE A 68 1.57 -8.09 3.59
N ARG A 69 1.12 -6.84 3.50
CA ARG A 69 -0.30 -6.49 3.35
C ARG A 69 -0.89 -7.04 2.04
N TYR A 70 -0.16 -6.91 0.93
CA TYR A 70 -0.58 -7.49 -0.34
C TYR A 70 -0.72 -9.02 -0.26
N HIS A 71 0.26 -9.71 0.33
CA HIS A 71 0.18 -11.16 0.52
C HIS A 71 -1.00 -11.57 1.40
N ASN A 72 -1.31 -10.80 2.45
CA ASN A 72 -2.48 -11.05 3.29
C ASN A 72 -3.79 -10.86 2.50
N ALA A 73 -3.88 -9.82 1.67
CA ALA A 73 -5.03 -9.60 0.81
C ALA A 73 -5.26 -10.77 -0.14
N GLU A 74 -4.22 -11.23 -0.86
CA GLU A 74 -4.31 -12.35 -1.80
C GLU A 74 -4.69 -13.67 -1.10
N ARG A 75 -4.06 -13.98 0.04
CA ARG A 75 -4.37 -15.20 0.80
C ARG A 75 -5.80 -15.18 1.34
N ARG A 76 -6.23 -14.06 1.88
CA ARG A 76 -7.58 -13.92 2.40
C ARG A 76 -8.60 -14.03 1.27
N TRP A 77 -8.31 -13.41 0.11
CA TRP A 77 -9.18 -13.53 -1.05
C TRP A 77 -9.34 -14.98 -1.52
N MET A 78 -8.25 -15.72 -1.62
CA MET A 78 -8.28 -17.15 -1.97
C MET A 78 -9.13 -17.98 -0.99
N LEU A 79 -8.99 -17.74 0.31
CA LEU A 79 -9.79 -18.43 1.33
C LEU A 79 -11.27 -18.06 1.23
N THR A 80 -11.57 -16.80 0.96
CA THR A 80 -12.93 -16.29 0.80
C THR A 80 -13.62 -16.94 -0.39
N ASP A 81 -12.91 -17.14 -1.50
CA ASP A 81 -13.43 -17.80 -2.70
C ASP A 81 -13.86 -19.25 -2.42
N ILE A 82 -13.16 -19.92 -1.51
CA ILE A 82 -13.48 -21.30 -1.11
C ILE A 82 -14.70 -21.36 -0.17
N VAL A 83 -14.83 -20.41 0.76
CA VAL A 83 -15.78 -20.50 1.87
C VAL A 83 -17.03 -19.65 1.65
N ALA A 84 -16.86 -18.35 1.43
CA ALA A 84 -17.99 -17.41 1.42
C ALA A 84 -18.74 -17.34 0.08
N PHE A 85 -18.06 -17.65 -1.03
CA PHE A 85 -18.67 -17.55 -2.36
C PHE A 85 -19.28 -18.84 -2.88
N ARG A 86 -19.05 -19.98 -2.23
CA ARG A 86 -19.73 -21.25 -2.57
C ARG A 86 -21.18 -21.27 -2.09
N GLU A 87 -21.45 -20.60 -0.98
CA GLU A 87 -22.82 -20.48 -0.45
C GLU A 87 -23.36 -19.11 -0.85
N SER A 88 -24.00 -19.03 -2.01
CA SER A 88 -24.54 -17.80 -2.62
C SER A 88 -25.58 -17.04 -1.78
N ARG A 89 -25.87 -17.50 -0.55
CA ARG A 89 -26.90 -16.94 0.34
C ARG A 89 -26.39 -15.79 1.20
N PHE A 90 -25.07 -15.62 1.38
CA PHE A 90 -24.53 -14.69 2.38
C PHE A 90 -23.77 -13.54 1.74
N THR A 91 -24.50 -12.48 1.37
CA THR A 91 -23.89 -11.27 0.80
C THR A 91 -23.09 -10.50 1.84
N ASN A 92 -23.55 -10.40 3.10
CA ASN A 92 -22.88 -9.63 4.15
C ASN A 92 -21.48 -10.16 4.48
N PRO A 93 -21.26 -11.45 4.75
CA PRO A 93 -19.90 -11.97 4.91
C PRO A 93 -19.01 -11.74 3.71
N ALA A 94 -19.55 -11.86 2.48
CA ALA A 94 -18.79 -11.59 1.26
C ALA A 94 -18.35 -10.12 1.18
N LEU A 95 -19.22 -9.16 1.54
CA LEU A 95 -18.90 -7.73 1.61
C LEU A 95 -17.86 -7.45 2.71
N HIS A 96 -18.00 -8.06 3.89
CA HIS A 96 -17.01 -7.89 4.97
C HIS A 96 -15.61 -8.35 4.55
N PHE A 97 -15.50 -9.55 3.98
CA PHE A 97 -14.23 -10.08 3.50
C PHE A 97 -13.68 -9.26 2.33
N ALA A 98 -14.52 -8.85 1.39
CA ALA A 98 -14.11 -7.99 0.28
C ALA A 98 -13.55 -6.65 0.80
N GLY A 99 -14.22 -6.05 1.79
CA GLY A 99 -13.76 -4.81 2.42
C GLY A 99 -12.39 -4.95 3.07
N PHE A 100 -12.18 -6.02 3.85
CA PHE A 100 -10.87 -6.32 4.43
C PHE A 100 -9.78 -6.49 3.35
N VAL A 101 -10.08 -7.26 2.29
CA VAL A 101 -9.14 -7.49 1.18
C VAL A 101 -8.81 -6.19 0.45
N CYS A 102 -9.82 -5.38 0.12
CA CYS A 102 -9.62 -4.08 -0.53
C CYS A 102 -8.78 -3.14 0.33
N GLN A 103 -9.04 -3.06 1.64
CA GLN A 103 -8.25 -2.25 2.55
C GLN A 103 -6.78 -2.68 2.55
N GLN A 104 -6.49 -3.98 2.72
CA GLN A 104 -5.12 -4.47 2.73
C GLN A 104 -4.41 -4.21 1.40
N ALA A 105 -5.10 -4.40 0.28
CA ALA A 105 -4.57 -4.18 -1.06
C ALA A 105 -4.25 -2.69 -1.33
N LEU A 106 -5.19 -1.79 -1.02
CA LEU A 106 -5.00 -0.34 -1.20
C LEU A 106 -3.94 0.22 -0.24
N CYS A 107 -3.94 -0.19 1.03
CA CYS A 107 -2.89 0.19 1.96
C CYS A 107 -1.51 -0.34 1.52
N ALA A 108 -1.43 -1.53 0.91
CA ALA A 108 -0.19 -2.03 0.34
C ALA A 108 0.35 -1.08 -0.74
N TYR A 109 -0.51 -0.63 -1.66
CA TYR A 109 -0.10 0.35 -2.67
C TYR A 109 0.33 1.68 -2.06
N LEU A 110 -0.45 2.24 -1.12
CA LEU A 110 -0.13 3.51 -0.46
C LEU A 110 1.24 3.44 0.25
N LEU A 111 1.55 2.34 0.94
CA LEU A 111 2.87 2.11 1.55
C LEU A 111 3.98 2.02 0.50
N ASP A 112 3.74 1.39 -0.65
CA ASP A 112 4.73 1.27 -1.73
C ASP A 112 5.06 2.62 -2.36
N VAL A 113 4.09 3.53 -2.45
CA VAL A 113 4.33 4.90 -2.95
C VAL A 113 4.90 5.84 -1.91
N GLY A 114 4.96 5.41 -0.63
CA GLY A 114 5.68 6.12 0.43
C GLY A 114 4.84 6.72 1.55
N PHE A 115 3.54 6.45 1.64
CA PHE A 115 2.77 6.79 2.85
C PHE A 115 3.29 6.00 4.04
N ALA A 116 3.34 6.63 5.22
CA ALA A 116 3.65 5.93 6.46
C ALA A 116 2.48 5.02 6.88
N ASP A 117 2.78 3.88 7.55
CA ASP A 117 1.74 2.97 8.03
C ASP A 117 0.86 3.64 9.11
N GLU A 118 1.46 4.44 9.97
CA GLU A 118 0.77 5.24 11.00
C GLU A 118 -0.19 6.26 10.37
N TRP A 119 0.22 6.87 9.24
CA TRP A 119 -0.64 7.80 8.52
C TRP A 119 -1.86 7.07 7.95
N ASN A 120 -1.65 5.90 7.32
CA ASN A 120 -2.75 5.07 6.82
C ASN A 120 -3.68 4.63 7.96
N ALA A 121 -3.14 4.22 9.10
CA ALA A 121 -3.94 3.80 10.26
C ALA A 121 -4.78 4.95 10.83
N ARG A 122 -4.26 6.18 10.82
CA ARG A 122 -4.93 7.36 11.38
C ARG A 122 -5.97 7.94 10.42
N HIS A 123 -5.65 8.04 9.13
CA HIS A 123 -6.43 8.82 8.17
C HIS A 123 -7.27 7.96 7.22
N ILE A 124 -6.74 6.84 6.74
CA ILE A 124 -7.50 5.93 5.87
C ILE A 124 -8.42 5.05 6.69
N LYS A 125 -7.92 4.48 7.79
CA LYS A 125 -8.69 3.57 8.66
C LYS A 125 -9.33 2.44 7.84
N GLN A 126 -10.64 2.41 7.80
CA GLN A 126 -11.47 1.37 7.14
C GLN A 126 -12.32 1.94 5.99
N ASP A 127 -12.00 3.14 5.56
CA ASP A 127 -12.69 3.81 4.46
C ASP A 127 -12.07 3.42 3.11
N ILE A 128 -12.70 2.48 2.44
CA ILE A 128 -12.21 1.91 1.17
C ILE A 128 -12.31 2.95 0.04
N ALA A 129 -13.37 3.77 0.03
CA ALA A 129 -13.55 4.80 -0.98
C ALA A 129 -12.47 5.88 -0.86
N LYS A 130 -12.15 6.29 0.36
CA LYS A 130 -11.05 7.21 0.65
C LYS A 130 -9.70 6.61 0.25
N ALA A 131 -9.43 5.36 0.62
CA ALA A 131 -8.20 4.66 0.24
C ALA A 131 -8.01 4.60 -1.29
N LEU A 132 -9.08 4.29 -2.03
CA LEU A 132 -9.07 4.25 -3.49
C LEU A 132 -8.82 5.64 -4.09
N ALA A 133 -9.43 6.70 -3.52
CA ALA A 133 -9.21 8.07 -3.97
C ALA A 133 -7.74 8.48 -3.80
N TYR A 134 -7.13 8.23 -2.63
CA TYR A 134 -5.71 8.50 -2.40
C TYR A 134 -4.79 7.67 -3.31
N ALA A 135 -5.11 6.39 -3.52
CA ALA A 135 -4.36 5.54 -4.43
C ALA A 135 -4.39 6.09 -5.87
N ASN A 136 -5.57 6.43 -6.38
CA ASN A 136 -5.70 7.00 -7.74
C ASN A 136 -5.00 8.36 -7.88
N ALA A 137 -5.06 9.21 -6.85
CA ALA A 137 -4.33 10.47 -6.83
C ALA A 137 -2.80 10.28 -6.93
N CYS A 138 -2.30 9.12 -6.50
CA CYS A 138 -0.89 8.74 -6.58
C CYS A 138 -0.55 7.87 -7.81
N GLY A 139 -1.40 7.85 -8.81
CA GLY A 139 -1.12 7.15 -10.07
C GLY A 139 -1.47 5.66 -10.08
N PHE A 140 -2.30 5.21 -9.15
CA PHE A 140 -2.81 3.83 -9.16
C PHE A 140 -3.57 3.51 -10.45
N GLY A 141 -4.34 4.49 -10.96
CA GLY A 141 -5.00 4.39 -12.28
C GLY A 141 -6.01 3.24 -12.36
N HIS A 142 -6.84 3.07 -11.33
CA HIS A 142 -7.90 2.07 -11.31
C HIS A 142 -9.26 2.75 -11.38
N ASP A 143 -9.63 3.22 -12.57
CA ASP A 143 -10.85 3.98 -12.85
C ASP A 143 -12.01 3.05 -13.24
N CYS A 144 -12.24 2.00 -12.45
CA CYS A 144 -13.34 1.06 -12.64
C CYS A 144 -14.60 1.56 -11.91
N PRO A 145 -15.70 1.88 -12.61
CA PRO A 145 -16.94 2.36 -11.98
C PRO A 145 -17.52 1.36 -10.97
N ASP A 146 -17.45 0.06 -11.26
CA ASP A 146 -17.93 -0.98 -10.35
C ASP A 146 -17.08 -1.04 -9.09
N MET A 147 -15.75 -0.84 -9.19
CA MET A 147 -14.88 -0.77 -8.02
C MET A 147 -15.16 0.49 -7.20
N ALA A 148 -15.39 1.63 -7.83
CA ALA A 148 -15.74 2.88 -7.12
C ALA A 148 -17.07 2.74 -6.36
N ARG A 149 -18.09 2.14 -7.01
CA ARG A 149 -19.39 1.85 -6.39
C ARG A 149 -19.23 0.85 -5.23
N LEU A 150 -18.47 -0.24 -5.44
CA LEU A 150 -18.20 -1.24 -4.41
C LEU A 150 -17.45 -0.61 -3.22
N ALA A 151 -16.46 0.22 -3.46
CA ALA A 151 -15.71 0.92 -2.43
C ALA A 151 -16.61 1.78 -1.54
N SER A 152 -17.56 2.50 -2.12
CA SER A 152 -18.55 3.29 -1.37
C SER A 152 -19.47 2.41 -0.50
N VAL A 153 -19.91 1.26 -1.03
CA VAL A 153 -20.71 0.30 -0.27
C VAL A 153 -19.90 -0.33 0.86
N LEU A 154 -18.63 -0.62 0.63
CA LEU A 154 -17.74 -1.24 1.63
C LEU A 154 -17.31 -0.28 2.75
N SER A 155 -17.43 1.04 2.58
CA SER A 155 -16.92 2.03 3.54
C SER A 155 -17.94 2.40 4.62
N PRO A 156 -17.59 2.27 5.89
CA PRO A 156 -16.49 1.49 6.45
C PRO A 156 -16.84 0.00 6.45
N TYR A 157 -15.86 -0.86 6.13
CA TYR A 157 -16.17 -2.29 5.90
C TYR A 157 -16.59 -3.06 7.16
N TRP A 158 -16.27 -2.60 8.36
CA TRP A 158 -16.64 -3.26 9.61
C TRP A 158 -18.16 -3.37 9.79
N LYS A 159 -18.96 -2.50 9.15
CA LYS A 159 -20.42 -2.54 9.19
C LYS A 159 -21.00 -3.86 8.62
N TRP A 160 -20.20 -4.64 7.89
CA TRP A 160 -20.56 -5.94 7.35
C TRP A 160 -20.17 -7.11 8.27
N GLY A 161 -19.63 -6.83 9.47
CA GLY A 161 -19.26 -7.85 10.47
C GLY A 161 -20.45 -8.60 11.07
N TYR A 162 -20.16 -9.70 11.73
CA TYR A 162 -21.12 -10.70 12.21
C TYR A 162 -22.16 -10.23 13.25
N HIS A 163 -22.09 -9.00 13.73
CA HIS A 163 -22.99 -8.51 14.78
C HIS A 163 -24.37 -8.07 14.27
N TYR A 164 -24.67 -8.26 13.00
CA TYR A 164 -25.92 -7.82 12.39
C TYR A 164 -26.99 -8.89 12.24
N ASP A 165 -26.78 -10.10 12.79
CA ASP A 165 -27.79 -11.16 12.69
C ASP A 165 -29.06 -10.87 13.50
N ASP A 166 -28.98 -9.98 14.51
CA ASP A 166 -30.09 -9.68 15.42
C ASP A 166 -30.91 -8.43 15.04
N TRP A 167 -30.47 -7.63 14.03
CA TRP A 167 -31.07 -6.33 13.73
C TRP A 167 -31.43 -6.23 12.25
N GLU A 168 -32.57 -6.81 11.86
CA GLU A 168 -33.04 -6.78 10.46
C GLU A 168 -33.31 -5.35 9.96
N GLU A 169 -33.74 -4.44 10.83
CA GLU A 169 -34.14 -3.07 10.46
C GLU A 169 -32.95 -2.16 10.14
N ASP A 170 -31.75 -2.41 10.68
CA ASP A 170 -30.56 -1.56 10.54
C ASP A 170 -29.50 -2.13 9.57
N ARG A 171 -29.84 -3.14 8.76
CA ARG A 171 -28.87 -3.71 7.84
C ARG A 171 -28.44 -2.70 6.78
N PRO A 172 -27.13 -2.49 6.61
CA PRO A 172 -26.62 -1.62 5.54
C PRO A 172 -27.09 -2.13 4.17
N GLN A 173 -27.44 -1.20 3.29
CA GLN A 173 -27.80 -1.57 1.93
C GLN A 173 -26.59 -2.14 1.18
N THR A 174 -26.76 -3.30 0.57
CA THR A 174 -25.72 -3.99 -0.21
C THR A 174 -25.38 -3.28 -1.52
N GLY A 175 -26.11 -2.23 -1.89
CA GLY A 175 -25.93 -1.54 -3.17
C GLY A 175 -26.24 -2.43 -4.39
N GLY A 176 -27.00 -3.52 -4.18
CA GLY A 176 -27.30 -4.52 -5.22
C GLY A 176 -26.16 -5.49 -5.51
N PHE A 177 -25.08 -5.44 -4.71
CA PHE A 177 -23.99 -6.41 -4.86
C PHE A 177 -24.39 -7.79 -4.33
N THR A 178 -23.92 -8.79 -5.04
CA THR A 178 -24.01 -10.22 -4.69
C THR A 178 -22.59 -10.79 -4.63
N PRO A 179 -22.38 -11.96 -4.03
CA PRO A 179 -21.06 -12.61 -4.06
C PRO A 179 -20.46 -12.70 -5.46
N ALA A 180 -21.28 -13.01 -6.47
CA ALA A 180 -20.82 -13.11 -7.86
C ALA A 180 -20.37 -11.78 -8.44
N THR A 181 -21.06 -10.67 -8.15
CA THR A 181 -20.74 -9.33 -8.67
C THR A 181 -19.61 -8.64 -7.89
N ILE A 182 -19.29 -9.09 -6.67
CA ILE A 182 -18.16 -8.62 -5.87
C ILE A 182 -16.82 -9.15 -6.42
N LYS A 183 -16.80 -10.38 -6.92
CA LYS A 183 -15.56 -11.08 -7.33
C LYS A 183 -14.75 -10.34 -8.38
N PRO A 184 -15.29 -9.92 -9.53
CA PRO A 184 -14.52 -9.31 -10.60
C PRO A 184 -13.81 -8.01 -10.17
N PRO A 185 -14.47 -7.01 -9.56
CA PRO A 185 -13.81 -5.77 -9.19
C PRO A 185 -12.74 -5.96 -8.12
N VAL A 186 -12.93 -6.86 -7.14
CA VAL A 186 -11.91 -7.14 -6.13
C VAL A 186 -10.71 -7.86 -6.75
N ARG A 187 -10.93 -8.81 -7.66
CA ARG A 187 -9.82 -9.46 -8.38
C ARG A 187 -9.05 -8.47 -9.22
N ALA A 188 -9.72 -7.62 -9.98
CA ALA A 188 -9.10 -6.58 -10.79
C ALA A 188 -8.27 -5.60 -9.93
N LEU A 189 -8.76 -5.23 -8.74
CA LEU A 189 -8.01 -4.41 -7.79
C LEU A 189 -6.71 -5.09 -7.34
N LEU A 190 -6.77 -6.37 -6.95
CA LEU A 190 -5.60 -7.14 -6.53
C LEU A 190 -4.59 -7.31 -7.67
N ASP A 191 -5.07 -7.55 -8.89
CA ASP A 191 -4.23 -7.63 -10.08
C ASP A 191 -3.53 -6.29 -10.33
N ARG A 192 -4.26 -5.18 -10.21
CA ARG A 192 -3.69 -3.85 -10.39
C ARG A 192 -2.61 -3.54 -9.35
N VAL A 193 -2.82 -3.91 -8.06
CA VAL A 193 -1.78 -3.75 -7.04
C VAL A 193 -0.54 -4.56 -7.39
N HIS A 194 -0.70 -5.81 -7.85
CA HIS A 194 0.41 -6.63 -8.33
C HIS A 194 1.20 -5.93 -9.44
N ASP A 195 0.49 -5.44 -10.45
CA ASP A 195 1.10 -4.84 -11.64
C ASP A 195 1.89 -3.57 -11.32
N VAL A 196 1.35 -2.69 -10.46
CA VAL A 196 1.98 -1.40 -10.16
C VAL A 196 3.06 -1.47 -9.07
N THR A 197 2.99 -2.44 -8.15
CA THR A 197 3.99 -2.60 -7.07
C THR A 197 5.08 -3.60 -7.44
N GLY A 198 4.81 -4.53 -8.35
CA GLY A 198 5.69 -5.65 -8.66
C GLY A 198 5.80 -6.67 -7.51
N HIS A 199 4.91 -6.64 -6.51
CA HIS A 199 4.93 -7.63 -5.45
C HIS A 199 4.55 -9.01 -5.99
N PRO A 200 5.35 -10.06 -5.72
CA PRO A 200 5.04 -11.41 -6.20
C PRO A 200 3.76 -11.92 -5.53
N ARG A 201 2.94 -12.64 -6.27
CA ARG A 201 1.78 -13.33 -5.68
C ARG A 201 2.22 -14.47 -4.78
N PRO A 202 1.53 -14.72 -3.66
CA PRO A 202 1.79 -15.87 -2.81
C PRO A 202 1.70 -17.19 -3.59
N LYS A 203 2.44 -18.21 -3.14
CA LYS A 203 2.31 -19.56 -3.67
C LYS A 203 0.86 -20.03 -3.49
N GLY A 204 0.25 -20.58 -4.53
CA GLY A 204 -1.16 -21.01 -4.55
C GLY A 204 -2.15 -19.95 -5.04
N CYS A 205 -1.79 -18.65 -5.01
CA CYS A 205 -2.63 -17.58 -5.54
C CYS A 205 -2.30 -17.21 -7.00
N ARG A 206 -1.47 -18.01 -7.69
CA ARG A 206 -1.13 -17.78 -9.08
C ARG A 206 -2.33 -18.11 -9.96
N ARG A 207 -2.68 -17.21 -10.90
CA ARG A 207 -3.68 -17.51 -11.93
C ARG A 207 -3.30 -18.78 -12.67
N ARG A 208 -4.27 -19.67 -12.89
CA ARG A 208 -4.08 -20.75 -13.86
C ARG A 208 -3.97 -20.11 -15.25
N PRO A 209 -3.10 -20.63 -16.15
CA PRO A 209 -2.91 -20.08 -17.49
C PRO A 209 -4.19 -19.99 -18.32
N GLU A 210 -5.20 -20.80 -18.04
CA GLU A 210 -6.50 -20.84 -18.73
C GLU A 210 -7.38 -19.62 -18.44
N GLU A 211 -7.28 -19.00 -17.24
CA GLU A 211 -8.07 -17.83 -16.87
C GLU A 211 -7.51 -16.51 -17.44
N ALA A 212 -6.30 -16.54 -18.01
CA ALA A 212 -5.66 -15.39 -18.64
C ALA A 212 -6.07 -15.19 -20.12
N ARG A 213 -6.91 -16.09 -20.69
CA ARG A 213 -7.30 -16.07 -22.11
C ARG A 213 -8.77 -15.72 -22.36
N SER A 214 -9.53 -15.43 -21.34
CA SER A 214 -10.90 -14.92 -21.42
C SER A 214 -10.92 -13.41 -21.09
#